data_b9a91de7663fc5f6245660bb287f3464
#
_entry.id   b9a91de7663fc5f6245660bb287f3464
#
_cell.length_a   1.000
_cell.length_b   1.000
_cell.length_c   1.000
_cell.angle_alpha   90.00
_cell.angle_beta   90.00
_cell.angle_gamma   90.00
#
_symmetry.space_group_name_H-M   'P 1'
#
loop_
_entity.id
_entity.type
_entity.pdbx_description
1 polymer ?
#
loop_
_entity_poly.entity_id
_entity_poly.type
_entity_poly.pdbx_seq_one_letter_code
_entity_poly.pdbx_strand_id
1 'polypeptide(L)'
;MTATPAAPQGALLPNPAKERLLAGETVLGMNVRVIRSGDIARIAKTTGHDFIFIDMQHSLYTVETIGHIAQVALAIGVTPMVRVRGVDDPDTSVLLDNGVTGIVFPDVNSAAEAKRAVDRCRYPPVGRRSVGGGYPMFDYRPTPLVDAVAALDSAVLTVCMIETREGLENVEAIAAVDRVDVLHVGSNDLLAALGLPGQFGCPQHLAALDRVIAAAKAHGKIAGVGGDRNLARQVEFIRKGMRFVTTNSEIAFMLAEGGRVTSELRKALA
;
A
#
# COMPACT_ATOMS: atom_id res chain seq x y z
N MET A 1 25.29 34.75 -8.34
CA MET A 1 24.58 33.62 -7.77
C MET A 1 23.15 33.72 -8.25
N THR A 2 22.74 32.91 -9.22
CA THR A 2 21.35 32.87 -9.68
C THR A 2 20.56 32.09 -8.63
N ALA A 3 19.54 32.73 -8.02
CA ALA A 3 18.66 32.08 -7.07
C ALA A 3 17.98 30.87 -7.73
N THR A 4 18.09 29.69 -7.13
CA THR A 4 17.32 28.54 -7.54
C THR A 4 15.83 28.90 -7.41
N PRO A 5 15.01 28.71 -8.47
CA PRO A 5 13.59 29.05 -8.36
C PRO A 5 12.94 28.20 -7.28
N ALA A 6 12.15 28.83 -6.41
CA ALA A 6 11.34 28.16 -5.42
C ALA A 6 10.36 27.21 -6.12
N ALA A 7 9.99 26.10 -5.44
CA ALA A 7 8.91 25.26 -5.92
C ALA A 7 7.63 26.11 -6.10
N PRO A 8 6.80 25.83 -7.13
CA PRO A 8 5.57 26.58 -7.32
C PRO A 8 4.69 26.46 -6.07
N GLN A 9 4.16 27.60 -5.62
CA GLN A 9 3.23 27.65 -4.48
C GLN A 9 2.03 26.75 -4.77
N GLY A 10 1.74 25.83 -3.87
CA GLY A 10 0.60 24.90 -3.97
C GLY A 10 0.84 23.64 -4.81
N ALA A 11 2.08 23.29 -5.16
CA ALA A 11 2.36 22.02 -5.82
C ALA A 11 2.02 20.84 -4.86
N LEU A 12 0.90 20.19 -5.12
CA LEU A 12 0.55 18.95 -4.43
C LEU A 12 1.55 17.86 -4.86
N LEU A 13 2.01 17.06 -3.91
CA LEU A 13 2.76 15.84 -4.22
C LEU A 13 1.76 14.83 -4.80
N PRO A 14 1.93 14.37 -6.07
CA PRO A 14 0.97 13.47 -6.68
C PRO A 14 0.98 12.09 -6.01
N ASN A 15 -0.20 11.54 -5.79
CA ASN A 15 -0.41 10.13 -5.45
C ASN A 15 -1.51 9.58 -6.36
N PRO A 16 -1.15 9.07 -7.57
CA PRO A 16 -2.14 8.66 -8.57
C PRO A 16 -3.10 7.58 -8.07
N ALA A 17 -2.61 6.62 -7.26
CA ALA A 17 -3.50 5.60 -6.70
C ALA A 17 -4.51 6.22 -5.72
N LYS A 18 -4.09 7.18 -4.88
CA LYS A 18 -5.00 7.88 -3.97
C LYS A 18 -6.06 8.68 -4.73
N GLU A 19 -5.65 9.40 -5.75
CA GLU A 19 -6.54 10.21 -6.59
C GLU A 19 -7.62 9.33 -7.25
N ARG A 20 -7.22 8.20 -7.83
CA ARG A 20 -8.16 7.24 -8.43
C ARG A 20 -9.09 6.59 -7.41
N LEU A 21 -8.58 6.22 -6.23
CA LEU A 21 -9.38 5.68 -5.15
C LEU A 21 -10.44 6.67 -4.67
N LEU A 22 -10.09 7.96 -4.53
CA LEU A 22 -11.02 9.02 -4.17
C LEU A 22 -12.06 9.29 -5.26
N ALA A 23 -11.73 9.03 -6.53
CA ALA A 23 -12.68 9.06 -7.66
C ALA A 23 -13.57 7.79 -7.71
N GLY A 24 -13.42 6.83 -6.77
CA GLY A 24 -14.18 5.58 -6.72
C GLY A 24 -13.67 4.50 -7.65
N GLU A 25 -12.51 4.69 -8.28
CA GLU A 25 -11.91 3.72 -9.17
C GLU A 25 -11.20 2.59 -8.41
N THR A 26 -10.99 1.47 -9.08
CA THR A 26 -10.17 0.37 -8.58
C THR A 26 -8.71 0.59 -8.96
N VAL A 27 -7.81 0.40 -8.00
CA VAL A 27 -6.36 0.40 -8.23
C VAL A 27 -5.77 -0.98 -8.01
N LEU A 28 -4.84 -1.35 -8.88
CA LEU A 28 -4.19 -2.64 -8.90
C LEU A 28 -2.72 -2.51 -8.50
N GLY A 29 -2.27 -3.31 -7.55
CA GLY A 29 -0.91 -3.28 -7.05
C GLY A 29 -0.14 -4.57 -7.24
N MET A 30 1.18 -4.43 -7.44
CA MET A 30 2.13 -5.53 -7.47
C MET A 30 2.87 -5.62 -6.14
N ASN A 31 2.84 -6.79 -5.49
CA ASN A 31 3.69 -7.04 -4.32
C ASN A 31 5.16 -7.18 -4.77
N VAL A 32 6.06 -6.50 -4.04
CA VAL A 32 7.50 -6.46 -4.34
C VAL A 32 8.28 -7.00 -3.14
N ARG A 33 9.03 -8.09 -3.34
CA ARG A 33 9.69 -8.84 -2.28
C ARG A 33 11.17 -9.12 -2.52
N VAL A 34 11.61 -9.20 -3.78
CA VAL A 34 12.99 -9.61 -4.12
C VAL A 34 13.73 -8.62 -5.01
N ILE A 35 13.04 -7.86 -5.88
CA ILE A 35 13.70 -6.90 -6.77
C ILE A 35 14.06 -5.63 -5.99
N ARG A 36 15.34 -5.24 -6.07
CA ARG A 36 15.92 -4.14 -5.28
C ARG A 36 16.32 -2.91 -6.08
N SER A 37 15.88 -2.83 -7.33
CA SER A 37 16.10 -1.65 -8.18
C SER A 37 14.79 -0.94 -8.49
N GLY A 38 14.87 0.35 -8.83
CA GLY A 38 13.72 1.13 -9.31
C GLY A 38 13.07 0.61 -10.60
N ASP A 39 13.72 -0.34 -11.29
CA ASP A 39 13.14 -0.97 -12.48
C ASP A 39 11.84 -1.70 -12.20
N ILE A 40 11.65 -2.19 -10.97
CA ILE A 40 10.38 -2.82 -10.60
C ILE A 40 9.19 -1.87 -10.74
N ALA A 41 9.37 -0.58 -10.45
CA ALA A 41 8.32 0.41 -10.65
C ALA A 41 8.01 0.61 -12.14
N ARG A 42 9.05 0.58 -13.02
CA ARG A 42 8.88 0.65 -14.48
C ARG A 42 8.16 -0.58 -15.03
N ILE A 43 8.53 -1.77 -14.53
CA ILE A 43 7.85 -3.02 -14.86
C ILE A 43 6.38 -2.97 -14.42
N ALA A 44 6.12 -2.54 -13.19
CA ALA A 44 4.76 -2.39 -12.68
C ALA A 44 3.92 -1.45 -13.56
N LYS A 45 4.46 -0.28 -13.93
CA LYS A 45 3.78 0.64 -14.85
C LYS A 45 3.49 0.00 -16.22
N THR A 46 4.47 -0.66 -16.81
CA THR A 46 4.33 -1.30 -18.13
C THR A 46 3.29 -2.42 -18.11
N THR A 47 3.17 -3.12 -17.00
CA THR A 47 2.18 -4.19 -16.78
C THR A 47 0.82 -3.70 -16.28
N GLY A 48 0.61 -2.36 -16.21
CA GLY A 48 -0.68 -1.76 -15.88
C GLY A 48 -1.01 -1.70 -14.39
N HIS A 49 -0.01 -1.80 -13.51
CA HIS A 49 -0.20 -1.62 -12.07
C HIS A 49 -0.13 -0.13 -11.69
N ASP A 50 -1.01 0.29 -10.79
CA ASP A 50 -1.12 1.65 -10.28
C ASP A 50 -0.18 1.93 -9.12
N PHE A 51 0.15 0.89 -8.35
CA PHE A 51 1.04 0.97 -7.22
C PHE A 51 1.93 -0.26 -7.08
N ILE A 52 3.06 -0.08 -6.41
CA ILE A 52 3.89 -1.17 -5.90
C ILE A 52 3.72 -1.26 -4.39
N PHE A 53 3.64 -2.49 -3.88
CA PHE A 53 3.48 -2.81 -2.47
C PHE A 53 4.78 -3.51 -2.00
N ILE A 54 5.72 -2.72 -1.47
CA ILE A 54 7.03 -3.20 -1.01
C ILE A 54 6.86 -3.80 0.38
N ASP A 55 7.31 -5.03 0.55
CA ASP A 55 7.08 -5.80 1.77
C ASP A 55 8.32 -5.82 2.67
N MET A 56 8.30 -5.05 3.79
CA MET A 56 9.33 -5.10 4.83
C MET A 56 9.02 -6.11 5.94
N GLN A 57 7.79 -6.61 6.04
CA GLN A 57 7.42 -7.57 7.07
C GLN A 57 8.04 -8.95 6.80
N HIS A 58 7.99 -9.41 5.54
CA HIS A 58 8.44 -10.75 5.14
C HIS A 58 9.60 -10.75 4.15
N SER A 59 10.27 -9.61 3.94
CA SER A 59 11.38 -9.51 2.99
C SER A 59 12.53 -8.69 3.55
N LEU A 60 13.75 -9.00 3.08
CA LEU A 60 14.98 -8.36 3.55
C LEU A 60 15.28 -7.07 2.78
N TYR A 61 14.46 -6.04 2.94
CA TYR A 61 14.73 -4.71 2.40
C TYR A 61 15.45 -3.82 3.42
N THR A 62 16.39 -3.02 2.92
CA THR A 62 16.91 -1.86 3.65
C THR A 62 16.06 -0.63 3.34
N VAL A 63 15.96 0.30 4.27
CA VAL A 63 15.24 1.58 4.09
C VAL A 63 15.79 2.37 2.90
N GLU A 64 17.12 2.37 2.71
CA GLU A 64 17.79 3.00 1.57
C GLU A 64 17.31 2.44 0.23
N THR A 65 17.28 1.10 0.08
CA THR A 65 16.80 0.44 -1.14
C THR A 65 15.36 0.85 -1.45
N ILE A 66 14.51 0.90 -0.43
CA ILE A 66 13.11 1.31 -0.59
C ILE A 66 13.00 2.75 -1.03
N GLY A 67 13.77 3.67 -0.41
CA GLY A 67 13.80 5.07 -0.80
C GLY A 67 14.16 5.26 -2.28
N HIS A 68 15.18 4.55 -2.78
CA HIS A 68 15.55 4.60 -4.20
C HIS A 68 14.45 4.06 -5.12
N ILE A 69 13.79 2.96 -4.75
CA ILE A 69 12.65 2.43 -5.52
C ILE A 69 11.48 3.41 -5.52
N ALA A 70 11.17 3.99 -4.35
CA ALA A 70 10.06 4.93 -4.19
C ALA A 70 10.23 6.19 -5.03
N GLN A 71 11.43 6.78 -5.07
CA GLN A 71 11.73 7.96 -5.89
C GLN A 71 11.55 7.67 -7.38
N VAL A 72 11.99 6.50 -7.87
CA VAL A 72 11.73 6.10 -9.27
C VAL A 72 10.23 5.93 -9.52
N ALA A 73 9.51 5.28 -8.61
CA ALA A 73 8.07 5.06 -8.74
C ALA A 73 7.30 6.38 -8.83
N LEU A 74 7.60 7.34 -7.94
CA LEU A 74 7.00 8.68 -7.97
C LEU A 74 7.27 9.41 -9.29
N ALA A 75 8.53 9.40 -9.76
CA ALA A 75 8.92 10.10 -10.98
C ALA A 75 8.18 9.62 -12.24
N ILE A 76 7.67 8.38 -12.22
CA ILE A 76 6.95 7.78 -13.36
C ILE A 76 5.44 7.64 -13.12
N GLY A 77 4.91 8.13 -12.00
CA GLY A 77 3.49 8.10 -11.68
C GLY A 77 2.97 6.71 -11.26
N VAL A 78 3.79 5.93 -10.56
CA VAL A 78 3.39 4.71 -9.83
C VAL A 78 3.46 4.99 -8.34
N THR A 79 2.41 4.69 -7.59
CA THR A 79 2.39 4.96 -6.15
C THR A 79 3.25 3.96 -5.38
N PRO A 80 4.32 4.39 -4.68
CA PRO A 80 5.11 3.50 -3.83
C PRO A 80 4.46 3.36 -2.45
N MET A 81 4.10 2.13 -2.11
CA MET A 81 3.56 1.76 -0.81
C MET A 81 4.48 0.77 -0.12
N VAL A 82 4.58 0.86 1.20
CA VAL A 82 5.41 -0.03 2.01
C VAL A 82 4.58 -0.66 3.12
N ARG A 83 4.61 -1.99 3.20
CA ARG A 83 4.18 -2.70 4.39
C ARG A 83 5.32 -2.72 5.39
N VAL A 84 5.15 -1.99 6.48
CA VAL A 84 6.09 -1.95 7.60
C VAL A 84 5.96 -3.19 8.47
N ARG A 85 6.84 -3.35 9.47
CA ARG A 85 6.88 -4.55 10.33
C ARG A 85 5.80 -4.57 11.41
N GLY A 86 5.16 -3.43 11.65
CA GLY A 86 4.11 -3.27 12.66
C GLY A 86 3.73 -1.81 12.84
N VAL A 87 2.73 -1.57 13.69
CA VAL A 87 2.18 -0.21 13.91
C VAL A 87 3.23 0.76 14.47
N ASP A 88 4.17 0.26 15.26
CA ASP A 88 5.19 1.09 15.92
C ASP A 88 6.55 1.06 15.19
N ASP A 89 6.59 0.63 13.91
CA ASP A 89 7.83 0.58 13.13
C ASP A 89 8.52 1.96 13.10
N PRO A 90 9.78 2.07 13.58
CA PRO A 90 10.49 3.35 13.66
C PRO A 90 10.85 3.92 12.29
N ASP A 91 10.89 3.10 11.25
CA ASP A 91 11.29 3.50 9.90
C ASP A 91 10.18 4.26 9.15
N THR A 92 8.95 4.29 9.68
CA THR A 92 7.78 4.90 9.02
C THR A 92 8.06 6.34 8.57
N SER A 93 8.63 7.18 9.44
CA SER A 93 8.89 8.60 9.11
C SER A 93 9.95 8.74 8.01
N VAL A 94 11.07 8.01 8.10
CA VAL A 94 12.14 8.10 7.10
C VAL A 94 11.71 7.56 5.74
N LEU A 95 10.85 6.54 5.70
CA LEU A 95 10.25 6.03 4.46
C LEU A 95 9.40 7.12 3.78
N LEU A 96 8.52 7.78 4.55
CA LEU A 96 7.68 8.87 4.05
C LEU A 96 8.52 10.09 3.62
N ASP A 97 9.64 10.37 4.29
CA ASP A 97 10.54 11.47 3.95
C ASP A 97 11.35 11.19 2.67
N ASN A 98 11.42 9.92 2.24
CA ASN A 98 12.18 9.49 1.07
C ASN A 98 11.32 8.99 -0.10
N GLY A 99 10.05 9.40 -0.17
CA GLY A 99 9.24 9.22 -1.37
C GLY A 99 8.15 8.16 -1.27
N VAL A 100 8.08 7.40 -0.18
CA VAL A 100 6.94 6.51 0.06
C VAL A 100 5.68 7.36 0.30
N THR A 101 4.60 7.07 -0.40
CA THR A 101 3.32 7.80 -0.29
C THR A 101 2.17 6.94 0.22
N GLY A 102 2.46 5.78 0.75
CA GLY A 102 1.49 4.95 1.46
C GLY A 102 2.16 3.98 2.42
N ILE A 103 1.67 3.92 3.64
CA ILE A 103 2.12 2.96 4.65
C ILE A 103 1.02 1.95 4.92
N VAL A 104 1.39 0.69 4.86
CA VAL A 104 0.52 -0.45 5.17
C VAL A 104 0.96 -1.02 6.51
N PHE A 105 0.09 -0.92 7.50
CA PHE A 105 0.31 -1.43 8.84
C PHE A 105 -0.32 -2.82 8.98
N PRO A 106 0.48 -3.88 9.19
CA PRO A 106 -0.03 -5.22 9.42
C PRO A 106 -0.67 -5.35 10.80
N ASP A 107 -1.47 -6.39 10.98
CA ASP A 107 -2.01 -6.84 12.29
C ASP A 107 -2.71 -5.74 13.10
N VAL A 108 -3.48 -4.86 12.47
CA VAL A 108 -4.23 -3.83 13.18
C VAL A 108 -5.47 -4.43 13.84
N ASN A 109 -5.47 -4.50 15.17
CA ASN A 109 -6.48 -5.20 15.95
C ASN A 109 -7.48 -4.29 16.66
N SER A 110 -7.19 -2.99 16.76
CA SER A 110 -8.01 -2.05 17.53
C SER A 110 -8.00 -0.64 16.95
N ALA A 111 -8.99 0.16 17.32
CA ALA A 111 -9.04 1.59 17.02
C ALA A 111 -7.82 2.35 17.60
N ALA A 112 -7.30 1.90 18.74
CA ALA A 112 -6.10 2.49 19.35
C ALA A 112 -4.86 2.26 18.48
N GLU A 113 -4.70 1.08 17.90
CA GLU A 113 -3.63 0.76 16.95
C GLU A 113 -3.79 1.53 15.65
N ALA A 114 -5.00 1.59 15.10
CA ALA A 114 -5.30 2.40 13.92
C ALA A 114 -4.98 3.88 14.15
N LYS A 115 -5.28 4.43 15.35
CA LYS A 115 -4.89 5.80 15.71
C LYS A 115 -3.37 5.96 15.77
N ARG A 116 -2.61 4.99 16.32
CA ARG A 116 -1.15 5.04 16.28
C ARG A 116 -0.61 5.01 14.86
N ALA A 117 -1.20 4.19 13.97
CA ALA A 117 -0.84 4.17 12.55
C ALA A 117 -1.02 5.55 11.90
N VAL A 118 -2.14 6.22 12.16
CA VAL A 118 -2.39 7.60 11.71
C VAL A 118 -1.37 8.56 12.31
N ASP A 119 -1.07 8.45 13.61
CA ASP A 119 -0.10 9.32 14.29
C ASP A 119 1.29 9.25 13.67
N ARG A 120 1.71 8.08 13.18
CA ARG A 120 2.98 7.88 12.48
C ARG A 120 3.01 8.50 11.09
N CYS A 121 1.86 8.56 10.42
CA CYS A 121 1.75 9.04 9.04
C CYS A 121 1.51 10.54 8.91
N ARG A 122 0.92 11.19 9.92
CA ARG A 122 0.41 12.56 9.85
C ARG A 122 1.21 13.51 10.74
N TYR A 123 1.35 14.74 10.26
CA TYR A 123 1.97 15.81 11.05
C TYR A 123 1.03 16.33 12.14
N PRO A 124 1.58 16.99 13.19
CA PRO A 124 0.76 17.73 14.14
C PRO A 124 -0.12 18.79 13.45
N PRO A 125 -1.36 19.05 13.93
CA PRO A 125 -1.95 18.53 15.17
C PRO A 125 -2.66 17.17 15.02
N VAL A 126 -2.76 16.63 13.80
CA VAL A 126 -3.50 15.38 13.50
C VAL A 126 -2.75 14.15 14.02
N GLY A 127 -1.43 14.12 13.82
CA GLY A 127 -0.55 13.03 14.20
C GLY A 127 0.71 13.50 14.91
N ARG A 128 1.77 12.69 14.84
CA ARG A 128 3.05 12.90 15.54
C ARG A 128 4.27 12.74 14.64
N ARG A 129 4.09 12.69 13.32
CA ARG A 129 5.21 12.60 12.37
C ARG A 129 6.14 13.78 12.60
N SER A 130 7.44 13.50 12.72
CA SER A 130 8.47 14.52 12.84
C SER A 130 8.64 15.27 11.52
N VAL A 131 8.87 16.56 11.60
CA VAL A 131 9.15 17.40 10.43
C VAL A 131 10.64 17.31 10.11
N GLY A 132 10.95 16.84 8.93
CA GLY A 132 12.30 16.85 8.35
C GLY A 132 12.55 18.10 7.48
N GLY A 133 13.41 17.96 6.50
CA GLY A 133 13.70 18.99 5.48
C GLY A 133 14.54 18.44 4.35
N GLY A 134 14.64 19.19 3.24
CA GLY A 134 15.41 18.75 2.08
C GLY A 134 14.83 17.48 1.44
N TYR A 135 13.54 17.47 1.19
CA TYR A 135 12.84 16.30 0.68
C TYR A 135 13.15 16.03 -0.81
N PRO A 136 13.51 14.80 -1.19
CA PRO A 136 13.78 14.44 -2.59
C PRO A 136 12.55 14.61 -3.49
N MET A 137 11.33 14.51 -2.94
CA MET A 137 10.08 14.71 -3.67
C MET A 137 9.91 16.16 -4.20
N PHE A 138 10.65 17.09 -3.66
CA PHE A 138 10.71 18.49 -4.11
C PHE A 138 12.02 18.81 -4.83
N ASP A 139 12.76 17.81 -5.32
CA ASP A 139 14.09 17.97 -5.94
C ASP A 139 15.08 18.75 -5.04
N TYR A 140 14.96 18.61 -3.72
CA TYR A 140 15.72 19.35 -2.70
C TYR A 140 15.59 20.88 -2.81
N ARG A 141 14.59 21.39 -3.53
CA ARG A 141 14.33 22.83 -3.64
C ARG A 141 13.86 23.39 -2.29
N PRO A 142 14.27 24.61 -1.95
CA PRO A 142 13.72 25.31 -0.79
C PRO A 142 12.19 25.42 -0.94
N THR A 143 11.46 24.78 -0.03
CA THR A 143 9.99 24.80 -0.01
C THR A 143 9.55 25.34 1.34
N PRO A 144 8.65 26.33 1.40
CA PRO A 144 8.10 26.80 2.67
C PRO A 144 7.54 25.64 3.48
N LEU A 145 7.85 25.58 4.77
CA LEU A 145 7.52 24.43 5.61
C LEU A 145 6.00 24.12 5.63
N VAL A 146 5.18 25.15 5.66
CA VAL A 146 3.71 25.01 5.65
C VAL A 146 3.24 24.31 4.38
N ASP A 147 3.81 24.66 3.23
CA ASP A 147 3.44 24.06 1.93
C ASP A 147 3.96 22.63 1.82
N ALA A 148 5.20 22.39 2.28
CA ALA A 148 5.78 21.05 2.30
C ALA A 148 4.96 20.09 3.18
N VAL A 149 4.61 20.49 4.40
CA VAL A 149 3.81 19.70 5.33
C VAL A 149 2.43 19.41 4.73
N ALA A 150 1.76 20.41 4.15
CA ALA A 150 0.45 20.25 3.53
C ALA A 150 0.50 19.27 2.34
N ALA A 151 1.50 19.39 1.46
CA ALA A 151 1.67 18.51 0.30
C ALA A 151 1.96 17.07 0.72
N LEU A 152 2.92 16.88 1.64
CA LEU A 152 3.30 15.55 2.14
C LEU A 152 2.13 14.87 2.86
N ASP A 153 1.41 15.60 3.71
CA ASP A 153 0.26 15.06 4.46
C ASP A 153 -0.90 14.67 3.53
N SER A 154 -1.15 15.48 2.50
CA SER A 154 -2.19 15.20 1.52
C SER A 154 -1.91 13.96 0.66
N ALA A 155 -0.65 13.68 0.36
CA ALA A 155 -0.24 12.57 -0.49
C ALA A 155 -0.32 11.20 0.20
N VAL A 156 -0.20 11.14 1.53
CA VAL A 156 -0.09 9.85 2.23
C VAL A 156 -1.41 9.08 2.22
N LEU A 157 -1.31 7.75 1.98
CA LEU A 157 -2.34 6.75 2.28
C LEU A 157 -1.95 6.00 3.56
N THR A 158 -2.85 5.98 4.54
CA THR A 158 -2.74 5.15 5.76
C THR A 158 -3.60 3.93 5.59
N VAL A 159 -2.99 2.75 5.48
CA VAL A 159 -3.65 1.48 5.22
C VAL A 159 -3.54 0.60 6.45
N CYS A 160 -4.67 0.16 7.01
CA CYS A 160 -4.73 -0.79 8.11
C CYS A 160 -5.07 -2.18 7.57
N MET A 161 -4.22 -3.18 7.84
CA MET A 161 -4.52 -4.56 7.46
C MET A 161 -5.42 -5.22 8.51
N ILE A 162 -6.49 -5.84 8.01
CA ILE A 162 -7.45 -6.63 8.78
C ILE A 162 -7.17 -8.09 8.44
N GLU A 163 -6.38 -8.74 9.27
CA GLU A 163 -5.86 -10.08 8.98
C GLU A 163 -5.81 -11.01 10.20
N THR A 164 -6.40 -10.56 11.32
CA THR A 164 -6.60 -11.35 12.53
C THR A 164 -8.08 -11.47 12.87
N ARG A 165 -8.44 -12.42 13.73
CA ARG A 165 -9.82 -12.53 14.26
C ARG A 165 -10.22 -11.25 15.00
N GLU A 166 -9.35 -10.75 15.87
CA GLU A 166 -9.60 -9.56 16.68
C GLU A 166 -9.77 -8.31 15.78
N GLY A 167 -8.89 -8.12 14.79
CA GLY A 167 -9.00 -7.02 13.83
C GLY A 167 -10.29 -7.06 13.04
N LEU A 168 -10.75 -8.26 12.65
CA LEU A 168 -12.06 -8.42 12.00
C LEU A 168 -13.22 -8.11 12.95
N GLU A 169 -13.15 -8.55 14.20
CA GLU A 169 -14.17 -8.27 15.22
C GLU A 169 -14.29 -6.77 15.52
N ASN A 170 -13.20 -6.03 15.42
CA ASN A 170 -13.12 -4.58 15.71
C ASN A 170 -13.15 -3.70 14.45
N VAL A 171 -13.44 -4.25 13.26
CA VAL A 171 -13.27 -3.54 11.99
C VAL A 171 -14.07 -2.24 11.89
N GLU A 172 -15.25 -2.16 12.48
CA GLU A 172 -16.08 -0.95 12.51
C GLU A 172 -15.42 0.15 13.35
N ALA A 173 -14.84 -0.22 14.50
CA ALA A 173 -14.12 0.71 15.36
C ALA A 173 -12.81 1.21 14.70
N ILE A 174 -12.11 0.34 13.97
CA ILE A 174 -10.92 0.69 13.18
C ILE A 174 -11.32 1.64 12.03
N ALA A 175 -12.42 1.33 11.34
CA ALA A 175 -12.95 2.16 10.25
C ALA A 175 -13.37 3.56 10.72
N ALA A 176 -13.86 3.69 11.95
CA ALA A 176 -14.28 4.97 12.53
C ALA A 176 -13.11 5.93 12.81
N VAL A 177 -11.86 5.44 12.83
CA VAL A 177 -10.69 6.28 13.08
C VAL A 177 -10.47 7.26 11.92
N ASP A 178 -10.44 8.55 12.23
CA ASP A 178 -10.15 9.57 11.22
C ASP A 178 -8.76 9.37 10.62
N ARG A 179 -8.62 9.71 9.30
CA ARG A 179 -7.36 9.57 8.54
C ARG A 179 -6.84 8.15 8.34
N VAL A 180 -7.56 7.11 8.74
CA VAL A 180 -7.42 5.80 8.10
C VAL A 180 -8.02 5.92 6.71
N ASP A 181 -7.29 5.58 5.67
CA ASP A 181 -7.75 5.71 4.28
C ASP A 181 -8.30 4.37 3.75
N VAL A 182 -7.61 3.27 4.05
CA VAL A 182 -7.92 1.93 3.51
C VAL A 182 -7.97 0.88 4.62
N LEU A 183 -8.99 0.02 4.58
CA LEU A 183 -9.06 -1.24 5.32
C LEU A 183 -8.69 -2.37 4.35
N HIS A 184 -7.52 -2.97 4.51
CA HIS A 184 -6.98 -3.98 3.59
C HIS A 184 -7.02 -5.38 4.19
N VAL A 185 -7.79 -6.28 3.59
CA VAL A 185 -7.85 -7.67 4.05
C VAL A 185 -6.61 -8.44 3.60
N GLY A 186 -5.81 -8.92 4.55
CA GLY A 186 -4.74 -9.89 4.35
C GLY A 186 -5.28 -11.31 4.38
N SER A 187 -5.76 -11.82 3.23
CA SER A 187 -6.54 -13.07 3.20
C SER A 187 -5.79 -14.31 3.67
N ASN A 188 -4.45 -14.36 3.52
CA ASN A 188 -3.66 -15.51 4.00
C ASN A 188 -3.72 -15.62 5.52
N ASP A 189 -3.36 -14.53 6.21
CA ASP A 189 -3.25 -14.49 7.67
C ASP A 189 -4.63 -14.50 8.31
N LEU A 190 -5.62 -13.81 7.71
CA LEU A 190 -7.00 -13.89 8.17
C LEU A 190 -7.54 -15.31 8.14
N LEU A 191 -7.36 -16.03 7.03
CA LEU A 191 -7.81 -17.43 6.92
C LEU A 191 -7.07 -18.35 7.92
N ALA A 192 -5.76 -18.12 8.13
CA ALA A 192 -5.02 -18.84 9.16
C ALA A 192 -5.56 -18.56 10.56
N ALA A 193 -5.84 -17.29 10.89
CA ALA A 193 -6.42 -16.88 12.17
C ALA A 193 -7.85 -17.44 12.40
N LEU A 194 -8.59 -17.68 11.32
CA LEU A 194 -9.91 -18.32 11.37
C LEU A 194 -9.85 -19.85 11.43
N GLY A 195 -8.65 -20.47 11.35
CA GLY A 195 -8.48 -21.91 11.30
C GLY A 195 -8.77 -22.54 9.92
N LEU A 196 -8.73 -21.76 8.87
CA LEU A 196 -9.08 -22.13 7.50
C LEU A 196 -7.94 -21.82 6.49
N PRO A 197 -6.66 -22.14 6.79
CA PRO A 197 -5.53 -21.74 5.94
C PRO A 197 -5.72 -22.24 4.51
N GLY A 198 -5.54 -21.35 3.53
CA GLY A 198 -5.65 -21.67 2.11
C GLY A 198 -7.07 -21.87 1.56
N GLN A 199 -8.12 -21.79 2.37
CA GLN A 199 -9.50 -21.98 1.93
C GLN A 199 -10.11 -20.70 1.35
N PHE A 200 -9.44 -20.10 0.39
CA PHE A 200 -9.91 -18.89 -0.27
C PHE A 200 -11.29 -19.08 -0.91
N GLY A 201 -12.19 -18.14 -0.72
CA GLY A 201 -13.55 -18.17 -1.24
C GLY A 201 -14.52 -19.04 -0.43
N CYS A 202 -14.10 -19.60 0.72
CA CYS A 202 -15.05 -20.25 1.61
C CYS A 202 -16.06 -19.26 2.21
N PRO A 203 -17.22 -19.72 2.70
CA PRO A 203 -18.26 -18.82 3.22
C PRO A 203 -17.77 -17.85 4.29
N GLN A 204 -16.87 -18.28 5.18
CA GLN A 204 -16.31 -17.43 6.25
C GLN A 204 -15.40 -16.34 5.67
N HIS A 205 -14.58 -16.66 4.64
CA HIS A 205 -13.76 -15.68 3.94
C HIS A 205 -14.64 -14.62 3.26
N LEU A 206 -15.67 -15.05 2.52
CA LEU A 206 -16.59 -14.14 1.83
C LEU A 206 -17.34 -13.24 2.83
N ALA A 207 -17.81 -13.81 3.94
CA ALA A 207 -18.48 -13.04 4.99
C ALA A 207 -17.54 -11.98 5.62
N ALA A 208 -16.26 -12.32 5.84
CA ALA A 208 -15.27 -11.37 6.34
C ALA A 208 -15.04 -10.21 5.36
N LEU A 209 -14.90 -10.52 4.05
CA LEU A 209 -14.77 -9.49 3.01
C LEU A 209 -16.00 -8.59 2.97
N ASP A 210 -17.20 -9.15 3.02
CA ASP A 210 -18.45 -8.38 3.00
C ASP A 210 -18.56 -7.46 4.24
N ARG A 211 -18.11 -7.92 5.42
CA ARG A 211 -18.07 -7.10 6.64
C ARG A 211 -17.09 -5.92 6.51
N VAL A 212 -15.87 -6.17 5.98
CA VAL A 212 -14.89 -5.09 5.77
C VAL A 212 -15.40 -4.07 4.75
N ILE A 213 -16.04 -4.51 3.66
CA ILE A 213 -16.67 -3.62 2.67
C ILE A 213 -17.75 -2.76 3.33
N ALA A 214 -18.61 -3.36 4.15
CA ALA A 214 -19.68 -2.66 4.86
C ALA A 214 -19.11 -1.62 5.83
N ALA A 215 -18.12 -1.97 6.65
CA ALA A 215 -17.45 -1.07 7.57
C ALA A 215 -16.77 0.10 6.85
N ALA A 216 -16.03 -0.19 5.78
CA ALA A 216 -15.38 0.83 4.95
C ALA A 216 -16.42 1.81 4.37
N LYS A 217 -17.49 1.30 3.79
CA LYS A 217 -18.57 2.13 3.22
C LYS A 217 -19.25 3.00 4.26
N ALA A 218 -19.55 2.46 5.44
CA ALA A 218 -20.22 3.18 6.52
C ALA A 218 -19.43 4.38 7.04
N HIS A 219 -18.10 4.32 6.96
CA HIS A 219 -17.19 5.35 7.45
C HIS A 219 -16.46 6.13 6.33
N GLY A 220 -16.89 5.98 5.06
CA GLY A 220 -16.26 6.66 3.92
C GLY A 220 -14.81 6.25 3.68
N LYS A 221 -14.46 5.01 4.05
CA LYS A 221 -13.13 4.42 3.82
C LYS A 221 -13.12 3.55 2.58
N ILE A 222 -11.94 3.16 2.15
CA ILE A 222 -11.73 2.29 1.00
C ILE A 222 -11.53 0.86 1.48
N ALA A 223 -12.25 -0.10 0.88
CA ALA A 223 -12.00 -1.52 1.13
C ALA A 223 -10.94 -2.05 0.17
N GLY A 224 -10.00 -2.83 0.71
CA GLY A 224 -8.93 -3.46 -0.06
C GLY A 224 -8.77 -4.94 0.26
N VAL A 225 -8.15 -5.70 -0.65
CA VAL A 225 -7.91 -7.13 -0.49
C VAL A 225 -6.60 -7.57 -1.15
N GLY A 226 -5.94 -8.53 -0.51
CA GLY A 226 -4.76 -9.22 -1.04
C GLY A 226 -4.69 -10.67 -0.60
N GLY A 227 -3.74 -11.42 -1.18
CA GLY A 227 -3.47 -12.81 -0.85
C GLY A 227 -4.14 -13.83 -1.77
N ASP A 228 -5.40 -13.66 -2.14
CA ASP A 228 -6.06 -14.55 -3.12
C ASP A 228 -5.65 -14.19 -4.55
N ARG A 229 -5.08 -15.16 -5.26
CA ARG A 229 -4.53 -15.00 -6.62
C ARG A 229 -5.45 -15.51 -7.72
N ASN A 230 -6.65 -15.98 -7.39
CA ASN A 230 -7.62 -16.43 -8.37
C ASN A 230 -8.30 -15.24 -9.03
N LEU A 231 -8.09 -15.06 -10.33
CA LEU A 231 -8.59 -13.91 -11.08
C LEU A 231 -10.11 -13.78 -11.04
N ALA A 232 -10.84 -14.89 -11.14
CA ALA A 232 -12.31 -14.87 -11.10
C ALA A 232 -12.83 -14.34 -9.75
N ARG A 233 -12.23 -14.79 -8.65
CA ARG A 233 -12.57 -14.28 -7.31
C ARG A 233 -12.13 -12.82 -7.10
N GLN A 234 -10.96 -12.41 -7.61
CA GLN A 234 -10.55 -11.00 -7.55
C GLN A 234 -11.59 -10.11 -8.29
N VAL A 235 -12.07 -10.51 -9.46
CA VAL A 235 -13.13 -9.80 -10.19
C VAL A 235 -14.41 -9.73 -9.35
N GLU A 236 -14.80 -10.83 -8.70
CA GLU A 236 -15.95 -10.86 -7.80
C GLU A 236 -15.79 -9.88 -6.63
N PHE A 237 -14.63 -9.87 -5.98
CA PHE A 237 -14.32 -8.96 -4.86
C PHE A 237 -14.38 -7.49 -5.30
N ILE A 238 -13.85 -7.15 -6.48
CA ILE A 238 -13.94 -5.81 -7.05
C ILE A 238 -15.41 -5.43 -7.30
N ARG A 239 -16.22 -6.34 -7.86
CA ARG A 239 -17.66 -6.10 -8.10
C ARG A 239 -18.43 -5.89 -6.79
N LYS A 240 -18.03 -6.55 -5.71
CA LYS A 240 -18.60 -6.36 -4.38
C LYS A 240 -18.24 -5.01 -3.73
N GLY A 241 -17.13 -4.38 -4.15
CA GLY A 241 -16.73 -3.07 -3.62
C GLY A 241 -15.28 -2.93 -3.18
N MET A 242 -14.45 -3.96 -3.33
CA MET A 242 -13.01 -3.81 -3.12
C MET A 242 -12.42 -2.88 -4.19
N ARG A 243 -11.63 -1.90 -3.77
CA ARG A 243 -11.03 -0.89 -4.66
C ARG A 243 -9.52 -0.85 -4.60
N PHE A 244 -8.92 -1.25 -3.50
CA PHE A 244 -7.47 -1.37 -3.34
C PHE A 244 -7.08 -2.85 -3.39
N VAL A 245 -6.54 -3.33 -4.53
CA VAL A 245 -6.35 -4.76 -4.78
C VAL A 245 -4.88 -5.06 -5.08
N THR A 246 -4.24 -5.92 -4.26
CA THR A 246 -2.95 -6.50 -4.62
C THR A 246 -3.16 -7.74 -5.47
N THR A 247 -2.66 -7.71 -6.71
CA THR A 247 -2.92 -8.76 -7.71
C THR A 247 -2.10 -10.01 -7.45
N ASN A 248 -0.77 -9.85 -7.43
CA ASN A 248 0.19 -10.93 -7.20
C ASN A 248 1.57 -10.33 -6.90
N SER A 249 2.60 -11.16 -6.76
CA SER A 249 3.98 -10.71 -6.58
C SER A 249 4.80 -10.89 -7.85
N GLU A 250 5.86 -10.09 -7.97
CA GLU A 250 6.85 -10.20 -9.05
C GLU A 250 7.44 -11.61 -9.11
N ILE A 251 7.66 -12.24 -7.96
CA ILE A 251 8.16 -13.63 -7.87
C ILE A 251 7.18 -14.59 -8.58
N ALA A 252 5.89 -14.46 -8.28
CA ALA A 252 4.89 -15.36 -8.82
C ALA A 252 4.73 -15.17 -10.34
N PHE A 253 4.80 -13.93 -10.85
CA PHE A 253 4.78 -13.66 -12.28
C PHE A 253 5.99 -14.26 -12.98
N MET A 254 7.20 -14.11 -12.42
CA MET A 254 8.44 -14.67 -12.96
C MET A 254 8.41 -16.21 -12.96
N LEU A 255 7.98 -16.82 -11.86
CA LEU A 255 7.91 -18.28 -11.76
C LEU A 255 6.87 -18.89 -12.72
N ALA A 256 5.71 -18.25 -12.84
CA ALA A 256 4.65 -18.73 -13.71
C ALA A 256 5.09 -18.76 -15.19
N GLU A 257 5.57 -17.63 -15.70
CA GLU A 257 5.96 -17.54 -17.12
C GLU A 257 7.28 -18.26 -17.40
N GLY A 258 8.28 -18.11 -16.54
CA GLY A 258 9.54 -18.84 -16.68
C GLY A 258 9.35 -20.35 -16.64
N GLY A 259 8.52 -20.84 -15.73
CA GLY A 259 8.18 -22.26 -15.64
C GLY A 259 7.42 -22.76 -16.87
N ARG A 260 6.47 -21.98 -17.38
CA ARG A 260 5.75 -22.31 -18.62
C ARG A 260 6.69 -22.47 -19.80
N VAL A 261 7.52 -21.45 -20.08
CA VAL A 261 8.46 -21.44 -21.21
C VAL A 261 9.44 -22.62 -21.14
N THR A 262 10.07 -22.84 -19.98
CA THR A 262 11.05 -23.95 -19.84
C THR A 262 10.41 -25.32 -19.98
N SER A 263 9.18 -25.50 -19.45
CA SER A 263 8.44 -26.76 -19.58
C SER A 263 8.06 -27.06 -21.03
N GLU A 264 7.57 -26.06 -21.76
CA GLU A 264 7.20 -26.22 -23.18
C GLU A 264 8.41 -26.54 -24.05
N LEU A 265 9.54 -25.84 -23.85
CA LEU A 265 10.77 -26.14 -24.58
C LEU A 265 11.30 -27.57 -24.30
N ARG A 266 11.32 -27.99 -23.04
CA ARG A 266 11.74 -29.35 -22.67
C ARG A 266 10.84 -30.42 -23.30
N LYS A 267 9.51 -30.20 -23.33
CA LYS A 267 8.58 -31.10 -23.97
C LYS A 267 8.79 -31.20 -25.52
N ALA A 268 9.13 -30.07 -26.14
CA ALA A 268 9.37 -30.05 -27.60
C ALA A 268 10.71 -30.67 -27.99
N LEU A 269 11.66 -30.82 -27.07
CA LEU A 269 12.98 -31.43 -27.30
C LEU A 269 13.05 -32.91 -26.89
N ALA A 270 12.04 -33.43 -26.23
CA ALA A 270 11.94 -34.86 -25.85
C ALA A 270 11.28 -35.71 -26.94
#